data_070ea923137e5c0c62711f8ac0407b5e
#
_entry.id   070ea923137e5c0c62711f8ac0407b5e
#
_cell.length_a   1.000
_cell.length_b   1.000
_cell.length_c   1.000
_cell.angle_alpha   90.00
_cell.angle_beta   90.00
_cell.angle_gamma   90.00
#
_symmetry.space_group_name_H-M   'P 1'
#
loop_
_entity.id
_entity.type
_entity.pdbx_description
1 polymer ?
#
loop_
_entity_poly.entity_id
_entity_poly.type
_entity_poly.pdbx_seq_one_letter_code
_entity_poly.pdbx_strand_id
1 'polypeptide(L)'
;MSGPGAPTPDDPGRSDEDDDDGWGADSPRWPMTWRGLYPRERWLWFQSLWNDVCELRERYHLAIRSGWWEDDVQLETLAALTAWVDRYDSGEWDDPPGKLALLFDLERIAAMLRDGLDPFDPCRDHPSFLSHIIGLGCQPPPSQ
;
A
#
# COMPACT_ATOMS: atom_id res chain seq x y z
N MET A 1 -2.12 -36.86 24.89
CA MET A 1 -1.97 -36.69 24.70
C MET A 1 -2.09 -36.19 24.39
N SER A 2 -2.28 -36.20 24.19
CA SER A 2 -2.22 -35.70 23.78
C SER A 2 -2.34 -35.02 23.37
N GLY A 3 -2.51 -34.89 23.15
CA GLY A 3 -2.36 -34.24 22.78
C GLY A 3 -2.57 -33.68 22.26
N PRO A 4 -2.62 -33.72 22.48
CA PRO A 4 -2.66 -33.13 21.94
C PRO A 4 -2.69 -32.46 21.44
N GLY A 5 -2.71 -32.43 21.16
CA GLY A 5 -2.52 -31.86 20.71
C GLY A 5 -2.78 -31.27 20.13
N ALA A 6 -2.93 -31.32 20.14
CA ALA A 6 -2.97 -30.82 19.65
C ALA A 6 -3.16 -30.18 19.06
N PRO A 7 -3.18 -30.21 18.98
CA PRO A 7 -3.20 -29.53 18.33
C PRO A 7 -3.37 -28.88 17.71
N THR A 8 -3.38 -28.90 17.51
CA THR A 8 -3.23 -28.37 17.00
C THR A 8 -3.43 -27.86 16.45
N PRO A 9 -3.52 -27.99 16.50
CA PRO A 9 -3.52 -27.33 15.95
C PRO A 9 -3.72 -26.93 15.42
N ASP A 10 -3.53 -26.94 15.28
CA ASP A 10 -3.37 -26.55 14.82
C ASP A 10 -3.55 -26.30 14.25
N ASP A 11 -3.71 -26.32 14.20
CA ASP A 11 -3.62 -25.97 13.79
C ASP A 11 -3.80 -25.69 13.14
N PRO A 12 -4.01 -25.81 13.01
CA PRO A 12 -4.04 -25.34 12.47
C PRO A 12 -4.38 -24.78 11.95
N GLY A 13 -4.38 -24.63 11.67
CA GLY A 13 -4.30 -24.09 11.35
C GLY A 13 -4.64 -23.46 11.04
N ARG A 14 -4.50 -23.39 11.09
CA ARG A 14 -4.54 -22.75 10.98
C ARG A 14 -4.49 -21.99 10.55
N SER A 15 -4.39 -21.93 10.51
CA SER A 15 -4.32 -21.22 10.03
C SER A 15 -4.16 -20.86 9.15
N ASP A 16 -3.90 -21.14 8.63
CA ASP A 16 -3.77 -20.91 7.88
C ASP A 16 -4.21 -20.58 7.05
N GLU A 17 -4.32 -20.88 6.55
CA GLU A 17 -4.86 -20.66 5.68
C GLU A 17 -5.40 -19.54 5.62
N ASP A 18 -5.87 -19.27 6.09
CA ASP A 18 -6.33 -18.12 6.19
C ASP A 18 -5.44 -17.15 5.91
N ASP A 19 -4.43 -17.34 5.75
CA ASP A 19 -3.52 -16.44 5.43
C ASP A 19 -3.69 -15.80 4.20
N ASP A 20 -3.99 -16.47 3.18
CA ASP A 20 -4.16 -15.87 1.90
C ASP A 20 -5.31 -14.99 1.92
N ASP A 21 -6.28 -15.25 2.70
CA ASP A 21 -7.37 -14.39 2.75
C ASP A 21 -7.01 -13.06 3.26
N GLY A 22 -6.14 -12.97 4.19
CA GLY A 22 -5.78 -11.72 4.77
C GLY A 22 -5.26 -10.74 3.79
N TRP A 23 -4.51 -11.22 2.83
CA TRP A 23 -3.97 -10.31 1.86
C TRP A 23 -5.06 -9.61 1.07
N GLY A 24 -6.06 -10.34 0.64
CA GLY A 24 -7.04 -9.77 -0.26
C GLY A 24 -7.94 -8.76 0.39
N ALA A 25 -8.38 -9.04 1.59
CA ALA A 25 -9.44 -8.23 2.16
C ALA A 25 -8.95 -7.20 3.15
N ASP A 26 -8.03 -7.60 3.99
CA ASP A 26 -7.73 -6.78 5.14
C ASP A 26 -6.39 -6.13 5.10
N SER A 27 -5.54 -6.52 4.19
CA SER A 27 -4.19 -6.01 4.16
C SER A 27 -3.91 -5.49 2.77
N PRO A 28 -4.27 -4.27 2.52
CA PRO A 28 -4.22 -3.75 1.15
C PRO A 28 -2.87 -3.89 0.51
N ARG A 29 -1.82 -3.77 1.24
CA ARG A 29 -0.52 -3.84 0.61
C ARG A 29 0.47 -4.63 1.43
N TRP A 30 0.11 -5.85 1.72
CA TRP A 30 1.06 -6.82 2.23
C TRP A 30 1.35 -7.82 1.14
N PRO A 31 2.60 -8.06 0.89
CA PRO A 31 3.76 -7.42 1.53
C PRO A 31 3.95 -5.98 1.09
N MET A 32 4.94 -5.32 1.67
CA MET A 32 5.18 -3.91 1.38
C MET A 32 5.87 -3.70 0.04
N THR A 33 6.14 -4.73 -0.70
CA THR A 33 6.73 -4.62 -2.02
C THR A 33 5.96 -5.47 -3.00
N TRP A 34 5.87 -4.97 -4.24
CA TRP A 34 5.15 -5.67 -5.30
C TRP A 34 6.01 -6.73 -6.00
N ARG A 35 7.31 -6.72 -5.73
CA ARG A 35 8.24 -7.48 -6.58
C ARG A 35 8.05 -8.99 -6.51
N GLY A 36 7.60 -9.50 -5.38
CA GLY A 36 7.38 -10.93 -5.24
C GLY A 36 6.00 -11.40 -5.62
N LEU A 37 5.15 -10.51 -6.13
CA LEU A 37 3.75 -10.84 -6.38
C LEU A 37 3.54 -11.33 -7.81
N TYR A 38 2.50 -12.14 -8.00
CA TYR A 38 2.08 -12.55 -9.33
C TYR A 38 1.44 -11.39 -10.07
N PRO A 39 1.35 -11.43 -11.41
CA PRO A 39 0.90 -10.28 -12.19
C PRO A 39 -0.44 -9.70 -11.77
N ARG A 40 -1.44 -10.53 -11.43
CA ARG A 40 -2.71 -10.00 -11.00
C ARG A 40 -2.62 -9.35 -9.64
N GLU A 41 -1.82 -9.93 -8.76
CA GLU A 41 -1.60 -9.36 -7.43
C GLU A 41 -0.83 -8.06 -7.51
N ARG A 42 0.12 -7.97 -8.45
CA ARG A 42 0.82 -6.71 -8.68
C ARG A 42 -0.14 -5.61 -9.09
N TRP A 43 -1.07 -5.95 -9.96
CA TRP A 43 -2.07 -4.99 -10.39
C TRP A 43 -2.85 -4.46 -9.21
N LEU A 44 -3.32 -5.36 -8.34
CA LEU A 44 -4.09 -4.97 -7.18
C LEU A 44 -3.26 -4.13 -6.20
N TRP A 45 -1.99 -4.51 -6.04
CA TRP A 45 -1.08 -3.77 -5.17
C TRP A 45 -0.94 -2.33 -5.63
N PHE A 46 -0.68 -2.14 -6.93
CA PHE A 46 -0.51 -0.81 -7.49
C PHE A 46 -1.81 -0.02 -7.48
N GLN A 47 -2.94 -0.66 -7.75
CA GLN A 47 -4.22 0.03 -7.71
C GLN A 47 -4.57 0.49 -6.30
N SER A 48 -4.32 -0.35 -5.33
CA SER A 48 -4.53 0.01 -3.94
C SER A 48 -3.65 1.20 -3.56
N LEU A 49 -2.38 1.16 -3.97
CA LEU A 49 -1.47 2.25 -3.66
C LEU A 49 -1.91 3.55 -4.32
N TRP A 50 -2.32 3.48 -5.59
CA TRP A 50 -2.79 4.67 -6.30
C TRP A 50 -3.96 5.32 -5.57
N ASN A 51 -4.94 4.51 -5.18
CA ASN A 51 -6.10 5.03 -4.48
C ASN A 51 -5.71 5.66 -3.14
N ASP A 52 -4.82 5.01 -2.42
CA ASP A 52 -4.41 5.52 -1.12
C ASP A 52 -3.57 6.77 -1.23
N VAL A 53 -2.76 6.89 -2.27
CA VAL A 53 -1.97 8.10 -2.48
C VAL A 53 -2.89 9.26 -2.85
N CYS A 54 -3.91 9.00 -3.66
CA CYS A 54 -4.88 10.03 -4.00
C CYS A 54 -5.61 10.53 -2.75
N GLU A 55 -5.99 9.60 -1.90
CA GLU A 55 -6.69 9.97 -0.66
C GLU A 55 -5.77 10.72 0.29
N LEU A 56 -4.54 10.28 0.41
CA LEU A 56 -3.57 10.95 1.26
C LEU A 56 -3.34 12.38 0.80
N ARG A 57 -3.21 12.55 -0.50
CA ARG A 57 -3.02 13.87 -1.10
C ARG A 57 -4.17 14.81 -0.77
N GLU A 58 -5.40 14.31 -0.91
CA GLU A 58 -6.57 15.12 -0.63
C GLU A 58 -6.70 15.42 0.86
N ARG A 59 -6.47 14.41 1.68
CA ARG A 59 -6.72 14.52 3.11
C ARG A 59 -5.76 15.48 3.80
N TYR A 60 -4.48 15.40 3.43
CA TYR A 60 -3.46 16.21 4.09
C TYR A 60 -2.92 17.32 3.21
N HIS A 61 -3.52 17.51 2.04
CA HIS A 61 -3.08 18.56 1.10
C HIS A 61 -1.60 18.45 0.76
N LEU A 62 -1.14 17.23 0.55
CA LEU A 62 0.27 17.00 0.27
C LEU A 62 0.60 17.37 -1.16
N ALA A 63 1.72 18.02 -1.35
CA ALA A 63 2.26 18.27 -2.68
C ALA A 63 3.13 17.07 -3.03
N ILE A 64 2.67 16.28 -3.99
CA ILE A 64 3.36 15.08 -4.45
C ILE A 64 3.72 15.32 -5.90
N ARG A 65 4.93 14.96 -6.32
CA ARG A 65 5.32 15.19 -7.70
C ARG A 65 4.75 14.12 -8.62
N SER A 66 4.52 14.51 -9.88
CA SER A 66 4.09 13.57 -10.91
C SER A 66 5.20 12.56 -11.15
N GLY A 67 4.83 11.33 -11.49
CA GLY A 67 5.83 10.29 -11.76
C GLY A 67 6.40 9.63 -10.52
N TRP A 68 5.79 9.83 -9.37
CA TRP A 68 6.28 9.21 -8.12
C TRP A 68 6.37 7.70 -8.23
N TRP A 69 5.55 7.10 -9.10
CA TRP A 69 5.53 5.65 -9.27
C TRP A 69 6.75 5.12 -10.02
N GLU A 70 7.52 6.00 -10.66
CA GLU A 70 8.71 5.59 -11.40
C GLU A 70 9.97 5.63 -10.57
N ASP A 71 9.89 6.17 -9.37
CA ASP A 71 11.03 6.31 -8.47
C ASP A 71 10.83 5.37 -7.30
N ASP A 72 11.70 4.37 -7.19
CA ASP A 72 11.52 3.35 -6.17
C ASP A 72 11.47 3.92 -4.76
N VAL A 73 12.27 4.94 -4.47
CA VAL A 73 12.27 5.52 -3.13
C VAL A 73 10.94 6.18 -2.84
N GLN A 74 10.42 6.94 -3.78
CA GLN A 74 9.13 7.60 -3.57
C GLN A 74 7.99 6.61 -3.55
N LEU A 75 8.03 5.62 -4.42
CA LEU A 75 7.02 4.59 -4.47
C LEU A 75 6.94 3.85 -3.12
N GLU A 76 8.08 3.40 -2.62
CA GLU A 76 8.10 2.64 -1.39
C GLU A 76 7.81 3.52 -0.17
N THR A 77 8.24 4.77 -0.21
CA THR A 77 7.91 5.72 0.85
C THR A 77 6.39 5.92 0.95
N LEU A 78 5.75 6.12 -0.19
CA LEU A 78 4.31 6.30 -0.21
C LEU A 78 3.57 5.02 0.19
N ALA A 79 4.09 3.86 -0.20
CA ALA A 79 3.49 2.61 0.21
C ALA A 79 3.55 2.44 1.73
N ALA A 80 4.70 2.73 2.32
CA ALA A 80 4.85 2.60 3.76
C ALA A 80 4.00 3.64 4.49
N LEU A 81 3.99 4.87 3.98
CA LEU A 81 3.26 5.95 4.63
C LEU A 81 1.76 5.70 4.62
N THR A 82 1.23 5.30 3.47
CA THR A 82 -0.20 5.05 3.37
C THR A 82 -0.61 3.83 4.19
N ALA A 83 0.25 2.83 4.32
CA ALA A 83 -0.02 1.69 5.18
C ALA A 83 -0.04 2.12 6.65
N TRP A 84 0.87 3.02 7.03
CA TRP A 84 0.91 3.53 8.40
C TRP A 84 -0.38 4.30 8.72
N VAL A 85 -0.80 5.17 7.82
CA VAL A 85 -2.05 5.91 8.01
C VAL A 85 -3.22 4.94 8.12
N ASP A 86 -3.23 3.91 7.30
CA ASP A 86 -4.32 2.96 7.29
C ASP A 86 -4.46 2.21 8.62
N ARG A 87 -3.33 1.92 9.29
CA ARG A 87 -3.37 1.24 10.57
C ARG A 87 -4.12 2.06 11.62
N TYR A 88 -3.92 3.37 11.60
CA TYR A 88 -4.64 4.24 12.54
C TYR A 88 -6.08 4.44 12.12
N ASP A 89 -6.34 4.54 10.82
CA ASP A 89 -7.70 4.70 10.34
C ASP A 89 -8.56 3.48 10.65
N SER A 90 -7.98 2.30 10.57
CA SER A 90 -8.72 1.07 10.83
C SER A 90 -8.89 0.80 12.32
N GLY A 91 -8.19 1.52 13.16
CA GLY A 91 -8.23 1.29 14.59
C GLY A 91 -7.30 0.19 15.06
N GLU A 92 -6.51 -0.39 14.16
CA GLU A 92 -5.59 -1.44 14.54
C GLU A 92 -4.53 -0.89 15.48
N TRP A 93 -4.08 0.33 15.22
CA TRP A 93 -3.17 1.03 16.11
C TRP A 93 -3.91 2.22 16.69
N ASP A 94 -3.71 2.47 17.99
CA ASP A 94 -4.47 3.50 18.66
C ASP A 94 -3.65 4.17 19.75
N ASP A 95 -2.39 4.44 19.44
CA ASP A 95 -1.50 5.07 20.42
C ASP A 95 -1.23 6.51 19.99
N PRO A 96 -1.56 7.48 20.85
CA PRO A 96 -1.34 8.88 20.51
C PRO A 96 0.10 9.23 20.15
N PRO A 97 1.12 8.72 20.86
CA PRO A 97 2.49 9.07 20.45
C PRO A 97 2.83 8.61 19.05
N GLY A 98 2.39 7.42 18.66
CA GLY A 98 2.65 6.93 17.30
C GLY A 98 1.93 7.75 16.27
N LYS A 99 0.71 8.18 16.58
CA LYS A 99 -0.04 9.04 15.65
C LYS A 99 0.65 10.39 15.48
N LEU A 100 1.16 10.97 16.56
CA LEU A 100 1.90 12.22 16.47
C LEU A 100 3.17 12.06 15.66
N ALA A 101 3.87 10.94 15.84
CA ALA A 101 5.09 10.68 15.06
C ALA A 101 4.74 10.59 13.58
N LEU A 102 3.64 9.94 13.26
CA LEU A 102 3.20 9.87 11.87
C LEU A 102 2.96 11.26 11.29
N LEU A 103 2.28 12.13 12.04
CA LEU A 103 1.95 13.45 11.54
C LEU A 103 3.21 14.32 11.37
N PHE A 104 4.18 14.18 12.27
CA PHE A 104 5.45 14.88 12.09
C PHE A 104 6.21 14.37 10.88
N ASP A 105 6.21 13.05 10.68
CA ASP A 105 6.89 12.47 9.53
C ASP A 105 6.22 12.84 8.22
N LEU A 106 4.90 13.03 8.24
CA LEU A 106 4.19 13.49 7.04
C LEU A 106 4.79 14.78 6.52
N GLU A 107 5.04 15.72 7.42
CA GLU A 107 5.58 17.01 7.00
C GLU A 107 6.97 16.87 6.45
N ARG A 108 7.80 16.07 7.09
CA ARG A 108 9.16 15.83 6.66
C ARG A 108 9.19 15.11 5.31
N ILE A 109 8.34 14.11 5.16
CA ILE A 109 8.27 13.34 3.93
C ILE A 109 7.68 14.17 2.81
N ALA A 110 6.77 15.08 3.12
CA ALA A 110 6.15 15.93 2.11
C ALA A 110 7.19 16.76 1.36
N ALA A 111 8.22 17.21 2.07
CA ALA A 111 9.27 17.98 1.42
C ALA A 111 9.99 17.15 0.35
N MET A 112 10.22 15.87 0.64
CA MET A 112 10.84 14.97 -0.33
C MET A 112 9.90 14.65 -1.49
N LEU A 113 8.61 14.46 -1.19
CA LEU A 113 7.66 14.05 -2.22
C LEU A 113 7.36 15.13 -3.24
N ARG A 114 7.52 16.39 -2.88
CA ARG A 114 7.24 17.49 -3.80
C ARG A 114 8.44 17.92 -4.60
N ASP A 115 9.57 17.27 -4.39
CA ASP A 115 10.80 17.64 -5.09
C ASP A 115 10.64 17.26 -6.55
N GLY A 116 10.41 18.25 -7.38
CA GLY A 116 10.16 18.03 -8.80
C GLY A 116 9.38 19.19 -9.37
N LEU A 117 9.25 19.21 -10.68
CA LEU A 117 8.64 20.35 -11.36
C LEU A 117 7.15 20.24 -11.51
N ASP A 118 6.63 19.01 -11.75
CA ASP A 118 5.22 18.84 -12.03
C ASP A 118 4.49 18.24 -10.85
N PRO A 119 3.43 18.89 -10.38
CA PRO A 119 2.62 18.30 -9.33
C PRO A 119 1.81 17.11 -9.87
N PHE A 120 1.57 16.15 -8.99
CA PHE A 120 0.79 14.98 -9.31
C PHE A 120 -0.67 15.39 -9.52
N ASP A 121 -1.22 14.95 -10.63
CA ASP A 121 -2.63 15.18 -10.97
C ASP A 121 -3.23 13.83 -11.34
N PRO A 122 -4.04 13.22 -10.48
CA PRO A 122 -4.55 11.88 -10.74
C PRO A 122 -5.27 11.73 -12.07
N CYS A 123 -6.05 12.72 -12.46
CA CYS A 123 -6.79 12.60 -13.73
C CYS A 123 -5.86 12.63 -14.92
N ARG A 124 -4.88 13.53 -14.89
CA ARG A 124 -3.93 13.66 -15.99
C ARG A 124 -2.96 12.49 -16.05
N ASP A 125 -2.53 12.03 -14.88
CA ASP A 125 -1.40 11.10 -14.80
C ASP A 125 -1.80 9.64 -14.82
N HIS A 126 -3.08 9.33 -14.66
CA HIS A 126 -3.52 7.94 -14.55
C HIS A 126 -3.13 7.10 -15.77
N PRO A 127 -3.27 7.58 -17.01
CA PRO A 127 -2.86 6.75 -18.14
C PRO A 127 -1.37 6.41 -18.11
N SER A 128 -0.52 7.36 -17.71
CA SER A 128 0.92 7.10 -17.62
C SER A 128 1.22 6.08 -16.53
N PHE A 129 0.51 6.16 -15.41
CA PHE A 129 0.67 5.20 -14.33
C PHE A 129 0.30 3.80 -14.81
N LEU A 130 -0.85 3.66 -15.47
CA LEU A 130 -1.29 2.35 -15.96
C LEU A 130 -0.28 1.78 -16.96
N SER A 131 0.20 2.60 -17.87
CA SER A 131 1.18 2.17 -18.84
C SER A 131 2.46 1.67 -18.16
N HIS A 132 2.88 2.38 -17.12
CA HIS A 132 4.09 2.02 -16.39
C HIS A 132 3.94 0.67 -15.70
N ILE A 133 2.84 0.46 -14.97
CA ILE A 133 2.68 -0.77 -14.22
C ILE A 133 2.46 -1.97 -15.13
N ILE A 134 1.84 -1.77 -16.29
CA ILE A 134 1.74 -2.85 -17.26
C ILE A 134 3.14 -3.25 -17.73
N GLY A 135 4.02 -2.27 -17.90
CA GLY A 135 5.41 -2.56 -18.23
C GLY A 135 6.16 -3.31 -17.15
N LEU A 136 5.69 -3.24 -15.92
CA LEU A 136 6.28 -3.97 -14.80
C LEU A 136 5.70 -5.38 -14.63
N GLY A 137 4.87 -5.80 -15.57
CA GLY A 137 4.30 -7.13 -15.51
C GLY A 137 2.99 -7.24 -14.77
N CYS A 138 2.34 -6.12 -14.47
CA CYS A 138 1.04 -6.16 -13.85
C CYS A 138 0.00 -6.57 -14.88
N GLN A 139 -0.93 -7.40 -14.44
CA GLN A 139 -1.97 -7.89 -15.31
C GLN A 139 -3.33 -7.44 -14.80
N PRO A 140 -4.03 -6.58 -15.53
CA PRO A 140 -5.36 -6.14 -15.11
C PRO A 140 -6.34 -7.29 -15.13
N PRO A 141 -7.44 -7.18 -14.38
CA PRO A 141 -8.45 -8.22 -14.41
C PRO A 141 -9.11 -8.28 -15.78
N PRO A 142 -9.67 -9.41 -16.13
CA PRO A 142 -10.35 -9.51 -17.41
C PRO A 142 -11.50 -8.53 -17.52
N SER A 143 -11.75 -8.07 -18.72
CA SER A 143 -12.85 -7.15 -18.98
C SER A 143 -14.17 -7.80 -18.69
N GLN A 144 -15.10 -7.00 -18.25
CA GLN A 144 -16.44 -7.50 -17.98
C GLN A 144 -17.39 -7.19 -19.11
#